data_57b517b7578519db8f4f00aa70791316
#
_entry.id   57b517b7578519db8f4f00aa70791316
#
_cell.length_a   1.000
_cell.length_b   1.000
_cell.length_c   1.000
_cell.angle_alpha   90.00
_cell.angle_beta   90.00
_cell.angle_gamma   90.00
#
_symmetry.space_group_name_H-M   'P 1'
#
loop_
_entity.id
_entity.type
_entity.pdbx_description
1 polymer ?
#
loop_
_entity_poly.entity_id
_entity_poly.type
_entity_poly.pdbx_seq_one_letter_code
_entity_poly.pdbx_strand_id
1 'polypeptide(L)'
;LASDIISFEPGNTSSVQVNIPKFTQTSGNVGIKILEINGKDGFEFNPDPFILVASVEKYNLTTDMLSSNATEPSEGSLANLLDGDVGTYFHSAWSVSVADKHYVQVKLPVSTKTFRFTYTNRSNNGNAALAWFNLYTGATENNLQLYKRFAWDVDNLPSGAAGVYVSPDITIDNAASTLRFECEQNWTGGSFFVWSEFSLFILSE
;
A
#
# COMPACT_ATOMS: atom_id res chain seq x y z
N LEU A 1 15.76 -13.89 -20.33
CA LEU A 1 16.75 -13.21 -19.46
C LEU A 1 17.39 -14.29 -18.60
N ALA A 2 18.72 -14.48 -18.70
CA ALA A 2 19.46 -15.36 -17.83
C ALA A 2 19.57 -14.68 -16.46
N SER A 3 19.14 -15.36 -15.40
CA SER A 3 19.44 -14.95 -14.04
C SER A 3 20.90 -15.23 -13.72
N ASP A 4 21.49 -14.44 -12.86
CA ASP A 4 22.82 -14.70 -12.32
C ASP A 4 22.86 -16.08 -11.66
N ILE A 5 23.94 -16.80 -11.88
CA ILE A 5 24.20 -18.08 -11.18
C ILE A 5 24.56 -17.72 -9.74
N ILE A 6 23.70 -18.08 -8.79
CA ILE A 6 24.00 -17.94 -7.37
C ILE A 6 24.71 -19.22 -6.95
N SER A 7 26.01 -19.14 -6.66
CA SER A 7 26.75 -20.23 -6.03
C SER A 7 26.93 -19.96 -4.55
N PHE A 8 26.75 -20.97 -3.73
CA PHE A 8 27.01 -20.89 -2.29
C PHE A 8 27.82 -22.12 -1.84
N GLU A 9 28.70 -21.88 -0.89
CA GLU A 9 29.45 -22.96 -0.25
C GLU A 9 28.52 -23.80 0.64
N PRO A 10 28.62 -25.11 0.59
CA PRO A 10 27.82 -25.99 1.45
C PRO A 10 28.25 -25.79 2.90
N GLY A 11 27.42 -25.14 3.67
CA GLY A 11 27.53 -24.93 5.10
C GLY A 11 26.25 -25.37 5.81
N ASN A 12 26.17 -25.20 7.11
CA ASN A 12 24.99 -25.53 7.93
C ASN A 12 23.75 -24.63 7.67
N THR A 13 23.50 -24.27 6.43
CA THR A 13 22.38 -23.41 6.08
C THR A 13 21.18 -24.26 5.72
N SER A 14 20.10 -24.16 6.48
CA SER A 14 18.86 -24.91 6.28
C SER A 14 17.89 -24.24 5.29
N SER A 15 18.19 -23.02 4.81
CA SER A 15 17.37 -22.32 3.83
C SER A 15 18.17 -21.31 3.02
N VAL A 16 17.80 -21.12 1.75
CA VAL A 16 18.33 -20.08 0.88
C VAL A 16 17.17 -19.17 0.47
N GLN A 17 17.29 -17.88 0.74
CA GLN A 17 16.32 -16.88 0.29
C GLN A 17 16.86 -16.23 -0.99
N VAL A 18 16.13 -16.37 -2.09
CA VAL A 18 16.45 -15.70 -3.35
C VAL A 18 15.59 -14.44 -3.46
N ASN A 19 16.22 -13.28 -3.37
CA ASN A 19 15.56 -12.00 -3.63
C ASN A 19 15.64 -11.71 -5.15
N ILE A 20 14.50 -11.65 -5.82
CA ILE A 20 14.42 -11.25 -7.23
C ILE A 20 14.07 -9.76 -7.28
N PRO A 21 15.04 -8.87 -7.54
CA PRO A 21 14.75 -7.45 -7.61
C PRO A 21 14.02 -7.13 -8.93
N LYS A 22 12.86 -6.53 -8.82
CA LYS A 22 12.05 -5.98 -9.91
C LYS A 22 11.79 -6.93 -11.10
N PHE A 23 10.63 -7.53 -11.09
CA PHE A 23 10.05 -8.15 -12.27
C PHE A 23 9.13 -7.15 -12.97
N THR A 24 9.42 -6.82 -14.23
CA THR A 24 8.51 -6.11 -15.13
C THR A 24 7.92 -7.12 -16.09
N GLN A 25 6.88 -7.81 -15.69
CA GLN A 25 6.11 -8.67 -16.59
C GLN A 25 4.65 -8.23 -16.55
N THR A 26 4.10 -7.94 -17.71
CA THR A 26 2.73 -7.43 -17.85
C THR A 26 1.69 -8.53 -17.98
N SER A 27 2.10 -9.79 -18.13
CA SER A 27 1.20 -10.96 -18.14
C SER A 27 2.00 -12.26 -18.09
N GLY A 28 1.45 -13.31 -17.49
CA GLY A 28 2.00 -14.66 -17.45
C GLY A 28 2.47 -15.10 -16.06
N ASN A 29 2.73 -16.39 -15.90
CA ASN A 29 3.21 -16.98 -14.66
C ASN A 29 4.74 -16.84 -14.54
N VAL A 30 5.21 -16.44 -13.37
CA VAL A 30 6.63 -16.49 -13.03
C VAL A 30 6.94 -17.89 -12.51
N GLY A 31 7.83 -18.60 -13.19
CA GLY A 31 8.32 -19.90 -12.75
C GLY A 31 9.80 -19.82 -12.39
N ILE A 32 10.19 -20.43 -11.28
CA ILE A 32 11.59 -20.67 -10.96
C ILE A 32 11.93 -22.06 -11.48
N LYS A 33 12.87 -22.13 -12.44
CA LYS A 33 13.41 -23.42 -12.88
C LYS A 33 14.76 -23.63 -12.22
N ILE A 34 14.83 -24.62 -11.34
CA ILE A 34 16.09 -25.12 -10.81
C ILE A 34 16.70 -26.03 -11.87
N LEU A 35 17.79 -25.61 -12.50
CA LEU A 35 18.40 -26.34 -13.61
C LEU A 35 19.31 -27.47 -13.13
N GLU A 36 19.99 -27.30 -12.00
CA GLU A 36 20.90 -28.27 -11.44
C GLU A 36 21.16 -27.98 -9.95
N ILE A 37 21.14 -29.00 -9.13
CA ILE A 37 21.63 -28.97 -7.76
C ILE A 37 22.75 -29.99 -7.68
N ASN A 38 24.00 -29.53 -7.61
CA ASN A 38 25.15 -30.35 -7.37
C ASN A 38 25.31 -30.60 -5.87
N GLY A 39 24.81 -31.72 -5.38
CA GLY A 39 24.92 -32.10 -3.98
C GLY A 39 25.74 -33.38 -3.82
N LYS A 40 26.36 -33.58 -2.66
CA LYS A 40 26.88 -34.88 -2.25
C LYS A 40 25.76 -35.90 -2.10
N ASP A 41 26.06 -37.17 -2.37
CA ASP A 41 25.18 -38.30 -2.12
C ASP A 41 24.48 -38.19 -0.76
N GLY A 42 23.14 -38.22 -0.78
CA GLY A 42 22.31 -38.14 0.42
C GLY A 42 21.52 -36.82 0.61
N PHE A 43 21.56 -35.91 -0.33
CA PHE A 43 20.69 -34.74 -0.31
C PHE A 43 19.34 -35.08 -0.97
N GLU A 44 18.32 -35.29 -0.15
CA GLU A 44 16.94 -35.39 -0.65
C GLU A 44 16.42 -33.96 -0.83
N PHE A 45 16.18 -33.57 -2.08
CA PHE A 45 15.40 -32.39 -2.41
C PHE A 45 13.93 -32.72 -2.14
N ASN A 46 13.41 -32.25 -1.01
CA ASN A 46 11.99 -32.27 -0.75
C ASN A 46 11.43 -30.94 -1.35
N PRO A 47 10.74 -30.97 -2.49
CA PRO A 47 10.03 -29.82 -2.99
C PRO A 47 8.79 -29.63 -2.11
N ASP A 48 8.94 -29.08 -0.92
CA ASP A 48 7.79 -28.44 -0.29
C ASP A 48 7.20 -27.49 -1.34
N PRO A 49 5.88 -27.51 -1.54
CA PRO A 49 5.27 -26.71 -2.58
C PRO A 49 5.74 -25.28 -2.40
N PHE A 50 6.34 -24.72 -3.44
CA PHE A 50 6.65 -23.31 -3.47
C PHE A 50 5.36 -22.57 -3.12
N ILE A 51 5.32 -21.98 -1.94
CA ILE A 51 4.26 -21.03 -1.64
C ILE A 51 4.54 -19.88 -2.61
N LEU A 52 3.79 -19.81 -3.70
CA LEU A 52 3.69 -18.60 -4.49
C LEU A 52 3.21 -17.53 -3.51
N VAL A 53 4.16 -16.76 -2.99
CA VAL A 53 3.78 -15.51 -2.34
C VAL A 53 3.09 -14.74 -3.44
N ALA A 54 1.80 -14.51 -3.28
CA ALA A 54 0.99 -13.77 -4.23
C ALA A 54 1.78 -12.54 -4.67
N SER A 55 1.94 -12.36 -5.96
CA SER A 55 2.64 -11.19 -6.50
C SER A 55 1.86 -9.97 -6.06
N VAL A 56 2.47 -9.16 -5.21
CA VAL A 56 1.86 -7.90 -4.77
C VAL A 56 2.03 -6.91 -5.91
N GLU A 57 1.03 -6.82 -6.79
CA GLU A 57 1.05 -5.86 -7.88
C GLU A 57 0.45 -4.53 -7.44
N LYS A 58 1.16 -3.43 -7.76
CA LYS A 58 0.60 -2.10 -7.60
C LYS A 58 -0.63 -1.98 -8.51
N TYR A 59 -1.79 -1.71 -7.89
CA TYR A 59 -3.02 -1.50 -8.63
C TYR A 59 -2.94 -0.18 -9.42
N ASN A 60 -3.35 -0.19 -10.68
CA ASN A 60 -3.33 1.00 -11.50
C ASN A 60 -4.53 1.89 -11.19
N LEU A 61 -4.39 2.69 -10.12
CA LEU A 61 -5.39 3.70 -9.74
C LEU A 61 -5.42 4.83 -10.75
N THR A 62 -6.61 5.33 -11.02
CA THR A 62 -6.85 6.53 -11.83
C THR A 62 -7.59 7.57 -10.98
N THR A 63 -7.51 8.84 -11.36
CA THR A 63 -8.08 9.95 -10.55
C THR A 63 -9.59 9.83 -10.39
N ASP A 64 -10.30 9.26 -11.36
CA ASP A 64 -11.74 9.02 -11.31
C ASP A 64 -12.16 7.93 -10.30
N MET A 65 -11.21 7.11 -9.86
CA MET A 65 -11.42 6.17 -8.76
C MET A 65 -11.28 6.83 -7.38
N LEU A 66 -10.77 8.06 -7.32
CA LEU A 66 -10.55 8.78 -6.08
C LEU A 66 -11.65 9.83 -5.84
N SER A 67 -12.02 10.02 -4.58
CA SER A 67 -12.89 11.11 -4.15
C SER A 67 -12.50 11.60 -2.76
N SER A 68 -12.88 12.83 -2.45
CA SER A 68 -12.74 13.44 -1.12
C SER A 68 -13.94 14.37 -0.87
N ASN A 69 -14.36 14.47 0.40
CA ASN A 69 -15.35 15.48 0.80
C ASN A 69 -14.72 16.86 1.10
N ALA A 70 -13.39 16.91 1.16
CA ALA A 70 -12.67 18.06 1.69
C ALA A 70 -11.39 18.29 0.89
N THR A 71 -11.49 18.89 -0.28
CA THR A 71 -10.32 19.31 -1.08
C THR A 71 -10.08 20.80 -0.82
N GLU A 72 -8.82 21.18 -0.55
CA GLU A 72 -8.45 22.58 -0.39
C GLU A 72 -8.64 23.33 -1.73
N PRO A 73 -9.40 24.42 -1.77
CA PRO A 73 -9.70 25.11 -3.04
C PRO A 73 -8.50 25.72 -3.73
N SER A 74 -7.47 26.11 -2.97
CA SER A 74 -6.31 26.87 -3.45
C SER A 74 -5.08 26.03 -3.70
N GLU A 75 -5.05 24.78 -3.27
CA GLU A 75 -3.88 23.92 -3.40
C GLU A 75 -4.23 22.42 -3.40
N GLY A 76 -3.45 21.67 -4.17
CA GLY A 76 -3.38 20.22 -4.05
C GLY A 76 -4.63 19.44 -4.48
N SER A 77 -4.63 18.87 -5.68
CA SER A 77 -5.72 18.02 -6.18
C SER A 77 -5.50 16.54 -5.91
N LEU A 78 -6.56 15.73 -6.01
CA LEU A 78 -6.48 14.26 -5.91
C LEU A 78 -5.57 13.63 -6.98
N ALA A 79 -5.39 14.29 -8.14
CA ALA A 79 -4.50 13.80 -9.19
C ALA A 79 -3.04 13.72 -8.71
N ASN A 80 -2.63 14.61 -7.82
CA ASN A 80 -1.28 14.65 -7.25
C ASN A 80 -0.94 13.43 -6.38
N LEU A 81 -1.94 12.64 -5.97
CA LEU A 81 -1.71 11.38 -5.26
C LEU A 81 -1.19 10.26 -6.15
N LEU A 82 -1.26 10.43 -7.47
CA LEU A 82 -1.01 9.37 -8.46
C LEU A 82 0.03 9.75 -9.53
N ASP A 83 0.59 10.98 -9.47
CA ASP A 83 1.45 11.53 -10.54
C ASP A 83 2.91 11.07 -10.44
N GLY A 84 3.31 10.47 -9.31
CA GLY A 84 4.66 9.98 -9.07
C GLY A 84 5.66 11.10 -8.71
N ASP A 85 5.18 12.32 -8.47
CA ASP A 85 5.98 13.46 -8.06
C ASP A 85 5.75 13.80 -6.58
N VAL A 86 6.65 13.40 -5.71
CA VAL A 86 6.59 13.72 -4.27
C VAL A 86 6.67 15.22 -3.98
N GLY A 87 6.97 16.05 -4.95
CA GLY A 87 6.95 17.51 -4.84
C GLY A 87 5.54 18.10 -4.93
N THR A 88 4.59 17.39 -5.54
CA THR A 88 3.17 17.71 -5.56
C THR A 88 2.42 17.02 -4.42
N TYR A 89 1.19 17.40 -4.14
CA TYR A 89 0.42 16.80 -3.04
C TYR A 89 -1.08 17.06 -3.18
N PHE A 90 -1.87 16.22 -2.55
CA PHE A 90 -3.26 16.48 -2.20
C PHE A 90 -3.31 17.14 -0.82
N HIS A 91 -4.09 18.20 -0.67
CA HIS A 91 -4.38 18.83 0.62
C HIS A 91 -5.88 18.76 0.93
N SER A 92 -6.23 18.15 2.05
CA SER A 92 -7.61 18.24 2.52
C SER A 92 -7.86 19.64 3.09
N ALA A 93 -9.10 20.13 2.99
CA ALA A 93 -9.46 21.52 3.29
C ALA A 93 -8.96 21.99 4.67
N TRP A 94 -8.25 23.09 4.70
CA TRP A 94 -7.81 23.76 5.92
C TRP A 94 -8.30 25.21 5.98
N SER A 95 -8.57 25.83 4.83
CA SER A 95 -8.99 27.21 4.73
C SER A 95 -10.52 27.36 4.78
N VAL A 96 -11.25 26.29 4.53
CA VAL A 96 -12.72 26.24 4.55
C VAL A 96 -13.21 25.20 5.54
N SER A 97 -14.34 25.48 6.19
CA SER A 97 -14.96 24.54 7.13
C SER A 97 -15.69 23.43 6.38
N VAL A 98 -15.41 22.20 6.76
CA VAL A 98 -16.13 20.99 6.31
C VAL A 98 -16.76 20.35 7.55
N ALA A 99 -18.04 20.03 7.48
CA ALA A 99 -18.80 19.55 8.63
C ALA A 99 -18.37 18.15 9.08
N ASP A 100 -18.04 17.30 8.13
CA ASP A 100 -17.64 15.92 8.38
C ASP A 100 -16.11 15.79 8.45
N LYS A 101 -15.63 14.67 9.00
CA LYS A 101 -14.21 14.33 8.97
C LYS A 101 -13.72 14.21 7.54
N HIS A 102 -12.51 14.71 7.30
CA HIS A 102 -11.90 14.71 5.98
C HIS A 102 -11.45 13.31 5.59
N TYR A 103 -11.68 12.92 4.35
CA TYR A 103 -11.26 11.62 3.86
C TYR A 103 -10.72 11.65 2.42
N VAL A 104 -9.92 10.66 2.08
CA VAL A 104 -9.72 10.17 0.71
C VAL A 104 -10.41 8.82 0.61
N GLN A 105 -11.17 8.62 -0.46
CA GLN A 105 -11.88 7.39 -0.75
C GLN A 105 -11.46 6.85 -2.10
N VAL A 106 -11.24 5.54 -2.15
CA VAL A 106 -10.93 4.78 -3.37
C VAL A 106 -12.16 3.94 -3.71
N LYS A 107 -12.60 4.02 -4.97
CA LYS A 107 -13.66 3.17 -5.52
C LYS A 107 -13.08 2.28 -6.61
N LEU A 108 -13.00 1.00 -6.33
CA LEU A 108 -12.48 -0.01 -7.24
C LEU A 108 -13.59 -0.53 -8.16
N PRO A 109 -13.30 -0.83 -9.44
CA PRO A 109 -14.26 -1.46 -10.35
C PRO A 109 -14.54 -2.92 -9.98
N VAL A 110 -13.62 -3.57 -9.27
CA VAL A 110 -13.72 -4.96 -8.81
C VAL A 110 -13.45 -5.01 -7.31
N SER A 111 -14.25 -5.80 -6.59
CA SER A 111 -14.04 -5.96 -5.15
C SER A 111 -12.80 -6.78 -4.83
N THR A 112 -12.17 -6.47 -3.70
CA THR A 112 -11.02 -7.20 -3.18
C THR A 112 -11.23 -7.58 -1.71
N LYS A 113 -10.57 -8.65 -1.28
CA LYS A 113 -10.50 -9.05 0.14
C LYS A 113 -9.14 -8.77 0.75
N THR A 114 -8.08 -8.85 -0.04
CA THR A 114 -6.72 -8.71 0.48
C THR A 114 -6.00 -7.62 -0.27
N PHE A 115 -5.47 -6.66 0.47
CA PHE A 115 -4.79 -5.51 -0.10
C PHE A 115 -3.74 -4.94 0.84
N ARG A 116 -2.86 -4.10 0.30
CA ARG A 116 -1.93 -3.24 1.02
C ARG A 116 -2.03 -1.84 0.46
N PHE A 117 -1.77 -0.84 1.26
CA PHE A 117 -1.67 0.54 0.78
C PHE A 117 -0.40 1.21 1.27
N THR A 118 0.02 2.22 0.54
CA THR A 118 1.09 3.12 0.96
C THR A 118 0.65 4.57 0.77
N TYR A 119 1.16 5.44 1.62
CA TYR A 119 1.09 6.88 1.37
C TYR A 119 2.41 7.55 1.74
N THR A 120 2.65 8.70 1.13
CA THR A 120 3.79 9.57 1.44
C THR A 120 3.27 10.90 1.94
N ASN A 121 3.78 11.36 3.07
CA ASN A 121 3.49 12.69 3.57
C ASN A 121 4.08 13.75 2.63
N ARG A 122 3.54 14.98 2.67
CA ARG A 122 4.08 16.13 1.95
C ARG A 122 5.58 16.28 2.17
N SER A 123 6.34 16.54 1.10
CA SER A 123 7.80 16.51 1.10
C SER A 123 8.46 17.62 1.91
N ASN A 124 7.83 18.80 2.02
CA ASN A 124 8.43 19.99 2.63
C ASN A 124 7.81 20.43 3.97
N ASN A 125 6.77 19.74 4.43
CA ASN A 125 6.09 20.07 5.68
C ASN A 125 5.35 18.87 6.25
N GLY A 126 5.70 18.44 7.46
CA GLY A 126 5.09 17.30 8.14
C GLY A 126 3.90 17.65 9.05
N ASN A 127 3.52 18.93 9.19
CA ASN A 127 2.54 19.37 10.18
C ASN A 127 1.16 18.72 10.01
N ALA A 128 0.77 18.41 8.78
CA ALA A 128 -0.49 17.76 8.46
C ALA A 128 -0.38 16.24 8.26
N ALA A 129 0.72 15.63 8.68
CA ALA A 129 0.85 14.18 8.71
C ALA A 129 -0.20 13.57 9.65
N LEU A 130 -0.78 12.44 9.28
CA LEU A 130 -1.79 11.76 10.09
C LEU A 130 -1.18 11.18 11.37
N ALA A 131 -1.78 11.49 12.51
CA ALA A 131 -1.51 10.83 13.78
C ALA A 131 -2.51 9.69 14.05
N TRP A 132 -3.78 9.89 13.67
CA TRP A 132 -4.82 8.87 13.72
C TRP A 132 -5.72 8.98 12.49
N PHE A 133 -6.06 7.84 11.93
CA PHE A 133 -7.06 7.75 10.87
C PHE A 133 -7.83 6.42 10.93
N ASN A 134 -9.03 6.45 10.39
CA ASN A 134 -9.90 5.29 10.30
C ASN A 134 -9.90 4.76 8.86
N LEU A 135 -9.74 3.46 8.69
CA LEU A 135 -9.99 2.77 7.44
C LEU A 135 -11.37 2.13 7.50
N TYR A 136 -12.23 2.55 6.60
CA TYR A 136 -13.52 1.91 6.35
C TYR A 136 -13.48 1.14 5.04
N THR A 137 -14.20 0.03 5.00
CA THR A 137 -14.33 -0.82 3.82
C THR A 137 -15.79 -1.18 3.58
N GLY A 138 -16.17 -1.35 2.33
CA GLY A 138 -17.54 -1.73 1.99
C GLY A 138 -17.73 -2.01 0.50
N ALA A 139 -18.83 -2.65 0.15
CA ALA A 139 -19.19 -2.87 -1.25
C ALA A 139 -19.60 -1.57 -1.96
N THR A 140 -20.08 -0.58 -1.21
CA THR A 140 -20.44 0.76 -1.68
C THR A 140 -20.15 1.80 -0.61
N GLU A 141 -20.15 3.08 -1.00
CA GLU A 141 -19.99 4.22 -0.06
C GLU A 141 -21.10 4.33 0.98
N ASN A 142 -22.27 3.72 0.74
CA ASN A 142 -23.41 3.77 1.66
C ASN A 142 -23.39 2.66 2.72
N ASN A 143 -22.51 1.67 2.59
CA ASN A 143 -22.42 0.54 3.52
C ASN A 143 -21.02 0.30 4.06
N LEU A 144 -20.28 1.38 4.26
CA LEU A 144 -18.94 1.33 4.85
C LEU A 144 -18.98 0.84 6.29
N GLN A 145 -18.08 -0.06 6.63
CA GLN A 145 -17.84 -0.54 7.98
C GLN A 145 -16.43 -0.18 8.40
N LEU A 146 -16.28 0.24 9.65
CA LEU A 146 -14.93 0.48 10.20
C LEU A 146 -14.16 -0.84 10.23
N TYR A 147 -13.09 -0.90 9.47
CA TYR A 147 -12.13 -2.01 9.54
C TYR A 147 -11.18 -1.84 10.71
N LYS A 148 -10.49 -0.68 10.78
CA LYS A 148 -9.47 -0.42 11.80
C LYS A 148 -9.24 1.08 11.96
N ARG A 149 -8.97 1.49 13.20
CA ARG A 149 -8.34 2.75 13.54
C ARG A 149 -6.83 2.56 13.54
N PHE A 150 -6.12 3.31 12.71
CA PHE A 150 -4.66 3.37 12.69
C PHE A 150 -4.18 4.49 13.62
N ALA A 151 -3.13 4.20 14.40
CA ALA A 151 -2.57 5.10 15.38
C ALA A 151 -1.04 5.16 15.26
N TRP A 152 -0.47 6.35 15.45
CA TRP A 152 0.97 6.58 15.29
C TRP A 152 1.85 5.71 16.19
N ASP A 153 1.42 5.46 17.40
CA ASP A 153 2.14 4.72 18.45
C ASP A 153 2.01 3.18 18.31
N VAL A 154 1.02 2.73 17.54
CA VAL A 154 0.76 1.30 17.33
C VAL A 154 1.18 0.87 15.92
N ASP A 155 0.84 1.69 14.92
CA ASP A 155 1.02 1.34 13.51
C ASP A 155 2.26 2.01 12.88
N ASN A 156 3.05 2.77 13.67
CA ASN A 156 4.24 3.48 13.22
C ASN A 156 3.98 4.48 12.09
N LEU A 157 2.90 5.26 12.20
CA LEU A 157 2.59 6.28 11.20
C LEU A 157 3.68 7.36 11.19
N PRO A 158 4.17 7.79 10.03
CA PRO A 158 5.24 8.78 9.94
C PRO A 158 4.75 10.17 10.34
N SER A 159 5.49 10.85 11.21
CA SER A 159 5.19 12.22 11.67
C SER A 159 5.86 13.32 10.87
N GLY A 160 6.85 12.98 10.04
CA GLY A 160 7.71 13.95 9.37
C GLY A 160 7.32 14.22 7.92
N ALA A 161 7.94 15.28 7.38
CA ALA A 161 7.91 15.55 5.95
C ALA A 161 8.52 14.38 5.15
N ALA A 162 7.96 14.09 3.98
CA ALA A 162 8.34 12.98 3.11
C ALA A 162 8.29 11.58 3.75
N GLY A 163 7.72 11.46 4.96
CA GLY A 163 7.57 10.17 5.62
C GLY A 163 6.66 9.24 4.83
N VAL A 164 7.10 8.00 4.66
CA VAL A 164 6.36 6.97 3.92
C VAL A 164 5.75 5.98 4.90
N TYR A 165 4.47 5.72 4.75
CA TYR A 165 3.79 4.63 5.43
C TYR A 165 3.53 3.47 4.46
N VAL A 166 3.80 2.27 4.93
CA VAL A 166 3.46 1.02 4.23
C VAL A 166 2.63 0.18 5.21
N SER A 167 1.37 -0.08 4.85
CA SER A 167 0.54 -0.93 5.70
C SER A 167 1.02 -2.38 5.66
N PRO A 168 0.73 -3.18 6.69
CA PRO A 168 0.77 -4.63 6.54
C PRO A 168 -0.24 -5.08 5.48
N ASP A 169 -0.19 -6.36 5.11
CA ASP A 169 -1.25 -6.96 4.32
C ASP A 169 -2.54 -6.98 5.14
N ILE A 170 -3.60 -6.48 4.54
CA ILE A 170 -4.91 -6.34 5.15
C ILE A 170 -5.83 -7.36 4.49
N THR A 171 -6.40 -8.24 5.30
CA THR A 171 -7.46 -9.17 4.86
C THR A 171 -8.76 -8.80 5.58
N ILE A 172 -9.83 -8.62 4.81
CA ILE A 172 -11.17 -8.27 5.29
C ILE A 172 -12.13 -9.42 5.09
N ASP A 173 -13.11 -9.55 5.97
CA ASP A 173 -14.07 -10.67 5.94
C ASP A 173 -14.93 -10.66 4.68
N ASN A 174 -15.43 -9.50 4.29
CA ASN A 174 -16.28 -9.31 3.13
C ASN A 174 -15.54 -8.49 2.06
N ALA A 175 -15.54 -8.98 0.83
CA ALA A 175 -14.92 -8.26 -0.29
C ALA A 175 -15.51 -6.84 -0.43
N ALA A 176 -14.62 -5.87 -0.57
CA ALA A 176 -14.95 -4.45 -0.69
C ALA A 176 -14.49 -3.86 -2.01
N SER A 177 -15.32 -2.99 -2.59
CA SER A 177 -14.92 -2.14 -3.71
C SER A 177 -14.77 -0.68 -3.33
N THR A 178 -15.04 -0.33 -2.07
CA THR A 178 -14.85 1.03 -1.55
C THR A 178 -14.00 0.99 -0.29
N LEU A 179 -12.91 1.76 -0.32
CA LEU A 179 -11.98 1.94 0.80
C LEU A 179 -11.96 3.43 1.14
N ARG A 180 -12.22 3.81 2.40
CA ARG A 180 -12.18 5.20 2.85
C ARG A 180 -11.15 5.36 3.95
N PHE A 181 -10.25 6.30 3.75
CA PHE A 181 -9.22 6.72 4.70
C PHE A 181 -9.64 8.06 5.30
N GLU A 182 -10.17 8.03 6.50
CA GLU A 182 -10.77 9.18 7.17
C GLU A 182 -9.82 9.71 8.24
N CYS A 183 -9.44 10.97 8.13
CA CYS A 183 -8.61 11.65 9.12
C CYS A 183 -9.37 11.79 10.45
N GLU A 184 -8.82 11.24 11.51
CA GLU A 184 -9.31 11.51 12.85
C GLU A 184 -8.57 12.72 13.46
N GLN A 185 -7.25 12.73 13.37
CA GLN A 185 -6.40 13.81 13.83
C GLN A 185 -5.03 13.76 13.16
N ASN A 186 -4.47 14.91 12.84
CA ASN A 186 -3.08 15.05 12.43
C ASN A 186 -2.15 15.32 13.63
N TRP A 187 -0.84 15.35 13.40
CA TRP A 187 0.16 15.56 14.45
C TRP A 187 0.06 16.91 15.17
N THR A 188 -0.57 17.92 14.58
CA THR A 188 -0.77 19.23 15.21
C THR A 188 -2.12 19.36 15.90
N GLY A 189 -2.91 18.30 15.97
CA GLY A 189 -4.22 18.29 16.60
C GLY A 189 -5.37 18.70 15.66
N GLY A 190 -5.09 18.96 14.39
CA GLY A 190 -6.09 19.36 13.38
C GLY A 190 -6.79 18.16 12.74
N SER A 191 -7.86 18.45 11.98
CA SER A 191 -8.68 17.46 11.27
C SER A 191 -8.37 17.35 9.77
N PHE A 192 -7.36 18.07 9.29
CA PHE A 192 -6.91 18.05 7.90
C PHE A 192 -5.61 17.26 7.73
N PHE A 193 -5.32 16.80 6.51
CA PHE A 193 -4.12 16.05 6.20
C PHE A 193 -3.62 16.32 4.79
N VAL A 194 -2.36 15.96 4.56
CA VAL A 194 -1.67 16.15 3.27
C VAL A 194 -0.87 14.92 2.92
N TRP A 195 -1.13 14.38 1.73
CA TRP A 195 -0.35 13.31 1.15
C TRP A 195 0.23 13.73 -0.21
N SER A 196 1.49 13.40 -0.47
CA SER A 196 2.10 13.57 -1.79
C SER A 196 1.78 12.41 -2.72
N GLU A 197 1.81 11.19 -2.20
CA GLU A 197 1.58 9.99 -3.00
C GLU A 197 0.67 9.01 -2.26
N PHE A 198 -0.09 8.27 -3.05
CA PHE A 198 -0.89 7.14 -2.58
C PHE A 198 -0.77 5.96 -3.54
N SER A 199 -0.65 4.76 -3.01
CA SER A 199 -0.67 3.53 -3.81
C SER A 199 -1.46 2.45 -3.12
N LEU A 200 -2.17 1.66 -3.92
CA LEU A 200 -2.88 0.47 -3.49
C LEU A 200 -2.29 -0.75 -4.20
N PHE A 201 -2.19 -1.85 -3.48
CA PHE A 201 -1.73 -3.14 -3.97
C PHE A 201 -2.81 -4.16 -3.68
N ILE A 202 -3.28 -4.84 -4.71
CA ILE A 202 -4.24 -5.93 -4.58
C ILE A 202 -3.46 -7.24 -4.53
N LEU A 203 -3.74 -8.04 -3.52
CA LEU A 203 -3.15 -9.36 -3.39
C LEU A 203 -4.16 -10.37 -3.95
N SER A 204 -3.80 -11.06 -5.02
CA SER A 204 -4.61 -12.18 -5.54
C SER A 204 -4.49 -13.38 -4.58
N GLU A 205 -5.64 -13.95 -4.24
CA GLU A 205 -5.70 -15.24 -3.55
C GLU A 205 -5.15 -16.37 -4.42
#